data_cdeaa05c62fe400f2349d1d358dc4c2d
#
_entry.id   cdeaa05c62fe400f2349d1d358dc4c2d
#
_cell.length_a   1.000
_cell.length_b   1.000
_cell.length_c   1.000
_cell.angle_alpha   90.00
_cell.angle_beta   90.00
_cell.angle_gamma   90.00
#
_symmetry.space_group_name_H-M   'P 1'
#
loop_
_entity.id
_entity.type
_entity.pdbx_description
1 polymer ?
#
loop_
_entity_poly.entity_id
_entity_poly.type
_entity_poly.pdbx_seq_one_letter_code
_entity_poly.pdbx_strand_id
1 'polypeptide(L)'
;MNVNMKNFTKKFLKILLMLTCVFALTACGQDEEASANQLLKQKNAEAQAQNVVRMVAALVSSQDNASAMFDEYNNIELADVFSSLYAEYTRGASGMSESGISCEGKAVRNAFRSFETGLTDMGSIKEIGQPVSTAADDSIMVQIPIKGENASGSVELIFTNDIYLVMTSCTLNMDQTKGDLMVRAALNTLLGMGTVFIVLILISLIISVFSLIPKLQEKLAKKEAPVAAPAPVAAVPAAAEAEEELADDSELVAVIAAAIAAYEGTSAEGFRVRSIRRSNTGTWKRA
;
A
#
# COMPACT_ATOMS: atom_id res chain seq x y z
N MET A 1 31.00 -36.18 -7.92
CA MET A 1 30.28 -34.90 -7.70
C MET A 1 28.97 -34.75 -8.50
N ASN A 2 28.46 -35.80 -9.16
CA ASN A 2 27.30 -35.76 -10.06
C ASN A 2 25.95 -36.24 -9.47
N VAL A 3 25.93 -36.76 -8.25
CA VAL A 3 24.69 -37.31 -7.64
C VAL A 3 23.83 -36.24 -6.98
N ASN A 4 24.43 -35.14 -6.51
CA ASN A 4 23.70 -34.08 -5.81
C ASN A 4 22.91 -33.16 -6.77
N MET A 5 23.38 -33.00 -8.00
CA MET A 5 22.73 -32.12 -9.00
C MET A 5 21.40 -32.71 -9.54
N LYS A 6 21.34 -34.05 -9.71
CA LYS A 6 20.10 -34.74 -10.12
C LYS A 6 19.00 -34.69 -9.05
N ASN A 7 19.35 -34.67 -7.78
CA ASN A 7 18.39 -34.56 -6.69
C ASN A 7 17.93 -33.11 -6.49
N PHE A 8 18.78 -32.14 -6.76
CA PHE A 8 18.43 -30.72 -6.74
C PHE A 8 17.46 -30.36 -7.88
N THR A 9 17.74 -30.81 -9.10
CA THR A 9 16.87 -30.58 -10.26
C THR A 9 15.49 -31.24 -10.09
N LYS A 10 15.42 -32.44 -9.51
CA LYS A 10 14.13 -33.09 -9.21
C LYS A 10 13.33 -32.37 -8.14
N LYS A 11 13.97 -31.83 -7.11
CA LYS A 11 13.30 -31.01 -6.08
C LYS A 11 12.83 -29.68 -6.65
N PHE A 12 13.65 -29.02 -7.45
CA PHE A 12 13.32 -27.76 -8.11
C PHE A 12 12.16 -27.94 -9.10
N LEU A 13 12.17 -29.03 -9.89
CA LEU A 13 11.08 -29.34 -10.82
C LEU A 13 9.76 -29.63 -10.08
N LYS A 14 9.78 -30.28 -8.93
CA LYS A 14 8.58 -30.50 -8.10
C LYS A 14 8.02 -29.19 -7.53
N ILE A 15 8.89 -28.28 -7.07
CA ILE A 15 8.48 -26.96 -6.56
C ILE A 15 7.90 -26.10 -7.70
N LEU A 16 8.53 -26.13 -8.87
CA LEU A 16 8.03 -25.43 -10.05
C LEU A 16 6.68 -25.96 -10.50
N LEU A 17 6.49 -27.30 -10.50
CA LEU A 17 5.22 -27.93 -10.83
C LEU A 17 4.13 -27.59 -9.79
N MET A 18 4.48 -27.53 -8.51
CA MET A 18 3.55 -27.13 -7.46
C MET A 18 3.14 -25.65 -7.59
N LEU A 19 4.09 -24.80 -7.95
CA LEU A 19 3.85 -23.39 -8.19
C LEU A 19 2.95 -23.16 -9.40
N THR A 20 3.15 -23.89 -10.50
CA THR A 20 2.29 -23.82 -11.69
C THR A 20 0.87 -24.34 -11.42
N CYS A 21 0.71 -25.39 -10.58
CA CYS A 21 -0.61 -25.84 -10.16
C CYS A 21 -1.35 -24.82 -9.30
N VAL A 22 -0.64 -24.11 -8.40
CA VAL A 22 -1.25 -23.03 -7.60
C VAL A 22 -1.69 -21.87 -8.50
N PHE A 23 -0.88 -21.48 -9.48
CA PHE A 23 -1.26 -20.44 -10.44
C PHE A 23 -2.42 -20.89 -11.37
N ALA A 24 -2.49 -22.16 -11.73
CA ALA A 24 -3.59 -22.70 -12.54
C ALA A 24 -4.92 -22.72 -11.76
N LEU A 25 -4.87 -22.96 -10.45
CA LEU A 25 -6.07 -22.95 -9.58
C LEU A 25 -6.58 -21.52 -9.32
N THR A 26 -5.70 -20.51 -9.33
CA THR A 26 -6.10 -19.10 -9.18
C THR A 26 -6.59 -18.50 -10.51
N ALA A 27 -6.27 -19.11 -11.66
CA ALA A 27 -6.71 -18.67 -12.98
C ALA A 27 -8.10 -19.21 -13.39
N CYS A 28 -8.66 -20.20 -12.68
CA CYS A 28 -10.06 -20.59 -12.81
C CYS A 28 -10.92 -19.61 -12.00
N GLY A 29 -11.04 -18.36 -12.48
CA GLY A 29 -12.22 -17.57 -12.21
C GLY A 29 -13.40 -18.33 -12.82
N GLN A 30 -14.35 -18.75 -11.99
CA GLN A 30 -15.63 -19.22 -12.47
C GLN A 30 -16.24 -18.07 -13.26
N ASP A 31 -16.30 -18.20 -14.57
CA ASP A 31 -17.29 -17.53 -15.39
C ASP A 31 -18.64 -18.15 -14.97
N GLU A 32 -19.22 -17.67 -13.87
CA GLU A 32 -20.62 -17.90 -13.60
C GLU A 32 -21.35 -17.27 -14.78
N GLU A 33 -22.03 -18.09 -15.58
CA GLU A 33 -22.98 -17.59 -16.57
C GLU A 33 -23.94 -16.66 -15.84
N ALA A 34 -23.78 -15.36 -16.07
CA ALA A 34 -24.59 -14.33 -15.41
C ALA A 34 -26.07 -14.69 -15.67
N SER A 35 -26.85 -14.80 -14.61
CA SER A 35 -28.28 -15.10 -14.76
C SER A 35 -28.91 -14.04 -15.68
N ALA A 36 -29.97 -14.40 -16.41
CA ALA A 36 -30.66 -13.48 -17.33
C ALA A 36 -31.03 -12.14 -16.64
N ASN A 37 -31.37 -12.20 -15.34
CA ASN A 37 -31.65 -11.03 -14.52
C ASN A 37 -30.41 -10.16 -14.27
N GLN A 38 -29.25 -10.78 -14.06
CA GLN A 38 -27.98 -10.07 -13.87
C GLN A 38 -27.57 -9.35 -15.16
N LEU A 39 -27.70 -10.03 -16.30
CA LEU A 39 -27.42 -9.43 -17.60
C LEU A 39 -28.34 -8.25 -17.90
N LEU A 40 -29.63 -8.33 -17.53
CA LEU A 40 -30.58 -7.25 -17.69
C LEU A 40 -30.20 -6.03 -16.82
N LYS A 41 -29.84 -6.28 -15.56
CA LYS A 41 -29.36 -5.20 -14.67
C LYS A 41 -28.11 -4.53 -15.21
N GLN A 42 -27.13 -5.28 -15.69
CA GLN A 42 -25.93 -4.73 -16.32
C GLN A 42 -26.26 -3.84 -17.53
N LYS A 43 -27.14 -4.30 -18.43
CA LYS A 43 -27.57 -3.50 -19.58
C LYS A 43 -28.32 -2.23 -19.17
N ASN A 44 -29.15 -2.29 -18.13
CA ASN A 44 -29.83 -1.11 -17.59
C ASN A 44 -28.82 -0.13 -16.97
N ALA A 45 -27.83 -0.63 -16.21
CA ALA A 45 -26.75 0.17 -15.65
C ALA A 45 -25.91 0.83 -16.76
N GLU A 46 -25.57 0.10 -17.83
CA GLU A 46 -24.86 0.64 -19.00
C GLU A 46 -25.63 1.77 -19.69
N ALA A 47 -26.92 1.58 -19.91
CA ALA A 47 -27.76 2.60 -20.53
C ALA A 47 -27.86 3.86 -19.66
N GLN A 48 -28.11 3.69 -18.36
CA GLN A 48 -28.15 4.80 -17.41
C GLN A 48 -26.80 5.51 -17.33
N ALA A 49 -25.69 4.76 -17.23
CA ALA A 49 -24.35 5.33 -17.18
C ALA A 49 -24.03 6.15 -18.42
N GLN A 50 -24.38 5.66 -19.61
CA GLN A 50 -24.14 6.38 -20.85
C GLN A 50 -24.92 7.72 -20.91
N ASN A 51 -26.17 7.73 -20.46
CA ASN A 51 -26.98 8.95 -20.38
C ASN A 51 -26.43 9.92 -19.34
N VAL A 52 -26.02 9.44 -18.16
CA VAL A 52 -25.39 10.27 -17.10
C VAL A 52 -24.11 10.94 -17.65
N VAL A 53 -23.22 10.17 -18.28
CA VAL A 53 -21.97 10.70 -18.82
C VAL A 53 -22.23 11.78 -19.86
N ARG A 54 -23.15 11.54 -20.78
CA ARG A 54 -23.49 12.53 -21.81
C ARG A 54 -24.10 13.79 -21.21
N MET A 55 -25.01 13.66 -20.24
CA MET A 55 -25.65 14.78 -19.56
C MET A 55 -24.63 15.61 -18.76
N VAL A 56 -23.83 14.97 -17.94
CA VAL A 56 -22.81 15.66 -17.12
C VAL A 56 -21.77 16.34 -18.02
N ALA A 57 -21.31 15.66 -19.05
CA ALA A 57 -20.37 16.23 -20.02
C ALA A 57 -20.95 17.48 -20.72
N ALA A 58 -22.21 17.42 -21.15
CA ALA A 58 -22.88 18.56 -21.76
C ALA A 58 -23.05 19.74 -20.81
N LEU A 59 -23.45 19.48 -19.56
CA LEU A 59 -23.64 20.52 -18.55
C LEU A 59 -22.30 21.18 -18.16
N VAL A 60 -21.25 20.39 -17.94
CA VAL A 60 -19.92 20.93 -17.60
C VAL A 60 -19.31 21.69 -18.78
N SER A 61 -19.53 21.23 -20.02
CA SER A 61 -19.04 21.93 -21.22
C SER A 61 -19.78 23.23 -21.51
N SER A 62 -21.02 23.39 -21.03
CA SER A 62 -21.84 24.56 -21.30
C SER A 62 -21.70 25.68 -20.26
N GLN A 63 -21.10 25.42 -19.11
CA GLN A 63 -21.02 26.34 -17.99
C GLN A 63 -19.65 26.30 -17.32
N ASP A 64 -19.07 27.49 -17.17
CA ASP A 64 -17.89 27.65 -16.32
C ASP A 64 -18.29 27.42 -14.85
N ASN A 65 -17.53 26.55 -14.16
CA ASN A 65 -17.76 26.25 -12.74
C ASN A 65 -19.10 25.52 -12.45
N ALA A 66 -19.42 24.52 -13.27
CA ALA A 66 -20.66 23.75 -13.16
C ALA A 66 -20.82 23.05 -11.79
N SER A 67 -19.72 22.68 -11.13
CA SER A 67 -19.76 22.07 -9.79
C SER A 67 -20.30 23.01 -8.73
N ALA A 68 -20.06 24.32 -8.82
CA ALA A 68 -20.54 25.31 -7.85
C ALA A 68 -22.07 25.48 -7.84
N MET A 69 -22.75 25.15 -8.94
CA MET A 69 -24.22 25.20 -8.99
C MET A 69 -24.89 24.31 -7.95
N PHE A 70 -24.15 23.28 -7.49
CA PHE A 70 -24.69 22.27 -6.58
C PHE A 70 -24.13 22.39 -5.15
N ASP A 71 -23.35 23.41 -4.85
CA ASP A 71 -22.74 23.56 -3.52
C ASP A 71 -23.76 23.94 -2.44
N GLU A 72 -24.85 24.59 -2.81
CA GLU A 72 -25.93 25.00 -1.88
C GLU A 72 -26.85 23.82 -1.47
N TYR A 73 -26.90 22.75 -2.27
CA TYR A 73 -27.77 21.61 -2.01
C TYR A 73 -27.11 20.65 -1.01
N ASN A 74 -27.91 20.10 -0.09
CA ASN A 74 -27.45 18.93 0.67
C ASN A 74 -27.47 17.65 -0.21
N ASN A 75 -26.92 16.53 0.28
CA ASN A 75 -26.81 15.33 -0.55
C ASN A 75 -28.16 14.71 -0.94
N ILE A 76 -29.23 14.89 -0.14
CA ILE A 76 -30.54 14.35 -0.45
C ILE A 76 -31.20 15.22 -1.53
N GLU A 77 -31.23 16.54 -1.33
CA GLU A 77 -31.76 17.48 -2.30
C GLU A 77 -31.01 17.38 -3.64
N LEU A 78 -29.71 17.23 -3.61
CA LEU A 78 -28.90 17.09 -4.81
C LEU A 78 -29.24 15.81 -5.61
N ALA A 79 -29.52 14.71 -4.93
CA ALA A 79 -29.97 13.48 -5.57
C ALA A 79 -31.32 13.68 -6.29
N ASP A 80 -32.26 14.35 -5.64
CA ASP A 80 -33.58 14.63 -6.20
C ASP A 80 -33.51 15.59 -7.40
N VAL A 81 -32.73 16.67 -7.28
CA VAL A 81 -32.48 17.63 -8.37
C VAL A 81 -31.86 16.93 -9.57
N PHE A 82 -30.81 16.13 -9.33
CA PHE A 82 -30.15 15.41 -10.40
C PHE A 82 -31.07 14.38 -11.07
N SER A 83 -31.85 13.64 -10.29
CA SER A 83 -32.86 12.69 -10.82
C SER A 83 -33.86 13.40 -11.73
N SER A 84 -34.32 14.59 -11.36
CA SER A 84 -35.24 15.40 -12.16
C SER A 84 -34.60 15.91 -13.46
N LEU A 85 -33.34 16.39 -13.38
CA LEU A 85 -32.55 16.79 -14.56
C LEU A 85 -32.32 15.62 -15.52
N TYR A 86 -32.00 14.44 -14.97
CA TYR A 86 -31.83 13.23 -15.77
C TYR A 86 -33.11 12.83 -16.51
N ALA A 87 -34.24 12.84 -15.82
CA ALA A 87 -35.55 12.56 -16.44
C ALA A 87 -35.92 13.56 -17.56
N GLU A 88 -35.59 14.84 -17.39
CA GLU A 88 -35.80 15.85 -18.42
C GLU A 88 -34.86 15.66 -19.62
N TYR A 89 -33.58 15.38 -19.35
CA TYR A 89 -32.58 15.11 -20.39
C TYR A 89 -32.97 13.92 -21.26
N THR A 90 -33.35 12.80 -20.63
CA THR A 90 -33.70 11.56 -21.32
C THR A 90 -35.04 11.72 -22.10
N ARG A 91 -35.99 12.48 -21.58
CA ARG A 91 -37.22 12.81 -22.30
C ARG A 91 -36.95 13.62 -23.56
N GLY A 92 -36.02 14.58 -23.47
CA GLY A 92 -35.59 15.38 -24.64
C GLY A 92 -34.87 14.54 -25.69
N ALA A 93 -34.10 13.52 -25.27
CA ALA A 93 -33.32 12.70 -26.16
C ALA A 93 -34.13 11.55 -26.84
N SER A 94 -35.04 10.90 -26.10
CA SER A 94 -35.78 9.73 -26.59
C SER A 94 -37.25 10.02 -26.94
N GLY A 95 -37.79 11.13 -26.55
CA GLY A 95 -39.23 11.46 -26.68
C GLY A 95 -40.15 10.66 -25.76
N MET A 96 -39.60 9.72 -24.97
CA MET A 96 -40.32 8.95 -23.97
C MET A 96 -40.01 9.46 -22.56
N SER A 97 -41.01 9.38 -21.69
CA SER A 97 -40.82 9.70 -20.28
C SER A 97 -40.08 8.55 -19.61
N GLU A 98 -38.78 8.70 -19.44
CA GLU A 98 -38.03 7.79 -18.59
C GLU A 98 -38.14 8.22 -17.12
N SER A 99 -38.11 7.25 -16.23
CA SER A 99 -38.05 7.51 -14.79
C SER A 99 -36.71 8.18 -14.46
N GLY A 100 -36.71 9.00 -13.41
CA GLY A 100 -35.46 9.57 -12.89
C GLY A 100 -34.47 8.48 -12.48
N ILE A 101 -33.22 8.84 -12.35
CA ILE A 101 -32.17 7.95 -11.86
C ILE A 101 -32.12 7.98 -10.34
N SER A 102 -31.97 6.81 -9.72
CA SER A 102 -31.65 6.72 -8.29
C SER A 102 -30.14 6.94 -8.10
N CYS A 103 -29.76 7.92 -7.29
CA CYS A 103 -28.36 8.25 -7.07
C CYS A 103 -28.10 8.82 -5.67
N GLU A 104 -26.87 8.72 -5.22
CA GLU A 104 -26.40 9.45 -4.05
C GLU A 104 -25.92 10.85 -4.45
N GLY A 105 -26.31 11.89 -3.72
CA GLY A 105 -25.87 13.26 -4.00
C GLY A 105 -24.34 13.43 -3.94
N LYS A 106 -23.66 12.61 -3.13
CA LYS A 106 -22.19 12.55 -3.11
C LYS A 106 -21.60 12.09 -4.45
N ALA A 107 -22.22 11.08 -5.09
CA ALA A 107 -21.82 10.60 -6.39
C ALA A 107 -21.97 11.68 -7.47
N VAL A 108 -23.09 12.42 -7.42
CA VAL A 108 -23.35 13.55 -8.31
C VAL A 108 -22.29 14.64 -8.15
N ARG A 109 -22.00 15.06 -6.92
CA ARG A 109 -20.99 16.07 -6.62
C ARG A 109 -19.59 15.66 -7.14
N ASN A 110 -19.21 14.41 -6.93
CA ASN A 110 -17.96 13.86 -7.44
C ASN A 110 -17.93 13.84 -8.96
N ALA A 111 -19.05 13.50 -9.62
CA ALA A 111 -19.15 13.52 -11.06
C ALA A 111 -18.82 14.91 -11.63
N PHE A 112 -19.54 15.95 -11.18
CA PHE A 112 -19.31 17.31 -11.68
C PHE A 112 -17.88 17.79 -11.43
N ARG A 113 -17.32 17.58 -10.24
CA ARG A 113 -15.94 17.98 -9.91
C ARG A 113 -14.90 17.23 -10.73
N SER A 114 -15.08 15.93 -10.93
CA SER A 114 -14.12 15.13 -11.72
C SER A 114 -14.19 15.49 -13.21
N PHE A 115 -15.39 15.75 -13.74
CA PHE A 115 -15.54 16.19 -15.13
C PHE A 115 -14.99 17.59 -15.36
N GLU A 116 -15.23 18.53 -14.44
CA GLU A 116 -14.69 19.88 -14.54
C GLU A 116 -13.17 19.88 -14.55
N THR A 117 -12.55 19.12 -13.64
CA THR A 117 -11.09 18.96 -13.60
C THR A 117 -10.58 18.22 -14.84
N GLY A 118 -11.22 17.12 -15.21
CA GLY A 118 -10.79 16.28 -16.34
C GLY A 118 -10.93 16.98 -17.68
N LEU A 119 -11.97 17.74 -17.91
CA LEU A 119 -12.19 18.50 -19.16
C LEU A 119 -11.20 19.64 -19.33
N THR A 120 -10.67 20.19 -18.23
CA THR A 120 -9.58 21.18 -18.29
C THR A 120 -8.35 20.60 -18.97
N ASP A 121 -8.01 19.35 -18.65
CA ASP A 121 -6.84 18.65 -19.21
C ASP A 121 -7.15 17.99 -20.57
N MET A 122 -8.36 17.44 -20.70
CA MET A 122 -8.80 16.69 -21.89
C MET A 122 -9.15 17.60 -23.06
N GLY A 123 -9.62 18.81 -22.79
CA GLY A 123 -10.25 19.70 -23.77
C GLY A 123 -11.66 19.24 -24.15
N SER A 124 -12.10 19.57 -25.36
CA SER A 124 -13.42 19.17 -25.85
C SER A 124 -13.51 17.64 -26.05
N ILE A 125 -14.64 17.05 -25.65
CA ILE A 125 -14.90 15.62 -25.87
C ILE A 125 -15.17 15.37 -27.35
N LYS A 126 -14.40 14.48 -27.96
CA LYS A 126 -14.57 14.06 -29.36
C LYS A 126 -15.38 12.76 -29.49
N GLU A 127 -15.18 11.84 -28.56
CA GLU A 127 -15.80 10.51 -28.63
C GLU A 127 -16.11 10.00 -27.23
N ILE A 128 -17.31 9.49 -27.03
CA ILE A 128 -17.73 8.71 -25.86
C ILE A 128 -17.90 7.27 -26.35
N GLY A 129 -17.07 6.36 -25.83
CA GLY A 129 -17.04 4.98 -26.26
C GLY A 129 -18.21 4.16 -25.72
N GLN A 130 -18.17 2.86 -25.99
CA GLN A 130 -19.20 1.93 -25.52
C GLN A 130 -18.96 1.61 -24.03
N PRO A 131 -20.04 1.54 -23.23
CA PRO A 131 -19.94 1.11 -21.83
C PRO A 131 -19.55 -0.37 -21.74
N VAL A 132 -18.75 -0.69 -20.74
CA VAL A 132 -18.41 -2.07 -20.37
C VAL A 132 -18.73 -2.22 -18.90
N SER A 133 -19.58 -3.21 -18.57
CA SER A 133 -19.99 -3.46 -17.19
C SER A 133 -19.35 -4.71 -16.61
N THR A 134 -19.03 -4.64 -15.33
CA THR A 134 -18.59 -5.78 -14.51
C THR A 134 -19.49 -5.84 -13.28
N ALA A 135 -20.09 -6.99 -13.02
CA ALA A 135 -20.94 -7.18 -11.86
C ALA A 135 -20.16 -7.91 -10.76
N ALA A 136 -20.30 -7.40 -9.53
CA ALA A 136 -19.92 -8.05 -8.29
C ALA A 136 -21.18 -8.37 -7.48
N ASP A 137 -21.05 -8.97 -6.30
CA ASP A 137 -22.19 -9.39 -5.48
C ASP A 137 -23.08 -8.24 -5.09
N ASP A 138 -22.51 -7.10 -4.72
CA ASP A 138 -23.17 -5.92 -4.17
C ASP A 138 -23.19 -4.71 -5.11
N SER A 139 -22.42 -4.73 -6.19
CA SER A 139 -22.22 -3.59 -7.08
C SER A 139 -22.08 -3.98 -8.55
N ILE A 140 -22.45 -3.04 -9.42
CA ILE A 140 -22.19 -3.09 -10.86
C ILE A 140 -21.32 -1.91 -11.21
N MET A 141 -20.11 -2.17 -11.66
CA MET A 141 -19.20 -1.15 -12.18
C MET A 141 -19.40 -1.03 -13.68
N VAL A 142 -19.59 0.19 -14.16
CA VAL A 142 -19.67 0.51 -15.58
C VAL A 142 -18.53 1.45 -15.93
N GLN A 143 -17.70 1.07 -16.90
CA GLN A 143 -16.61 1.86 -17.40
C GLN A 143 -16.88 2.32 -18.81
N ILE A 144 -16.75 3.62 -19.07
CA ILE A 144 -16.99 4.25 -20.38
C ILE A 144 -15.72 5.01 -20.80
N PRO A 145 -15.02 4.56 -21.84
CA PRO A 145 -13.85 5.29 -22.34
C PRO A 145 -14.28 6.59 -23.01
N ILE A 146 -13.54 7.67 -22.75
CA ILE A 146 -13.76 8.99 -23.35
C ILE A 146 -12.48 9.47 -24.01
N LYS A 147 -12.59 10.00 -25.21
CA LYS A 147 -11.49 10.66 -25.92
C LYS A 147 -11.80 12.15 -26.07
N GLY A 148 -10.90 12.94 -25.58
CA GLY A 148 -10.92 14.39 -25.79
C GLY A 148 -9.95 14.81 -26.89
N GLU A 149 -9.76 16.11 -26.99
CA GLU A 149 -8.86 16.73 -27.96
C GLU A 149 -7.38 16.51 -27.60
N ASN A 150 -7.05 16.69 -26.32
CA ASN A 150 -5.66 16.67 -25.85
C ASN A 150 -5.31 15.37 -25.10
N ALA A 151 -6.28 14.72 -24.50
CA ALA A 151 -6.06 13.53 -23.69
C ALA A 151 -7.27 12.58 -23.77
N SER A 152 -7.07 11.36 -23.27
CA SER A 152 -8.11 10.34 -23.11
C SER A 152 -8.30 10.03 -21.65
N GLY A 153 -9.43 9.41 -21.33
CA GLY A 153 -9.76 8.97 -20.00
C GLY A 153 -10.88 7.94 -20.00
N SER A 154 -11.33 7.55 -18.84
CA SER A 154 -12.48 6.69 -18.66
C SER A 154 -13.35 7.19 -17.53
N VAL A 155 -14.68 7.13 -17.70
CA VAL A 155 -15.62 7.37 -16.62
C VAL A 155 -15.98 6.05 -16.00
N GLU A 156 -15.83 6.00 -14.69
CA GLU A 156 -16.22 4.86 -13.86
C GLU A 156 -17.48 5.24 -13.07
N LEU A 157 -18.53 4.44 -13.27
CA LEU A 157 -19.77 4.56 -12.51
C LEU A 157 -19.98 3.27 -11.73
N ILE A 158 -20.41 3.41 -10.48
CA ILE A 158 -20.72 2.28 -9.62
C ILE A 158 -22.19 2.39 -9.23
N PHE A 159 -22.93 1.32 -9.50
CA PHE A 159 -24.34 1.14 -9.11
C PHE A 159 -24.45 0.02 -8.08
N THR A 160 -25.46 0.10 -7.22
CA THR A 160 -25.84 -1.05 -6.38
C THR A 160 -26.37 -2.20 -7.24
N ASN A 161 -26.02 -3.45 -6.87
CA ASN A 161 -26.54 -4.64 -7.57
C ASN A 161 -27.88 -5.10 -7.00
N ASP A 162 -28.78 -4.17 -6.70
CA ASP A 162 -30.15 -4.43 -6.24
C ASP A 162 -31.19 -4.10 -7.33
N ILE A 163 -32.45 -4.05 -6.95
CA ILE A 163 -33.55 -3.72 -7.87
C ILE A 163 -33.63 -2.21 -8.19
N TYR A 164 -32.98 -1.37 -7.40
CA TYR A 164 -33.07 0.09 -7.54
C TYR A 164 -31.95 0.68 -8.39
N LEU A 165 -30.82 -0.04 -8.56
CA LEU A 165 -29.64 0.41 -9.31
C LEU A 165 -29.23 1.82 -8.91
N VAL A 166 -28.96 2.04 -7.61
CA VAL A 166 -28.57 3.35 -7.10
C VAL A 166 -27.14 3.66 -7.52
N MET A 167 -26.92 4.79 -8.19
CA MET A 167 -25.60 5.28 -8.53
C MET A 167 -24.90 5.79 -7.25
N THR A 168 -23.86 5.10 -6.80
CA THR A 168 -23.09 5.41 -5.58
C THR A 168 -21.78 6.13 -5.88
N SER A 169 -21.28 6.04 -7.12
CA SER A 169 -20.08 6.73 -7.57
C SER A 169 -20.16 7.07 -9.05
N CYS A 170 -19.59 8.21 -9.42
CA CYS A 170 -19.34 8.60 -10.80
C CYS A 170 -18.09 9.48 -10.83
N THR A 171 -17.05 9.04 -11.56
CA THR A 171 -15.77 9.73 -11.59
C THR A 171 -15.13 9.63 -12.97
N LEU A 172 -14.69 10.75 -13.51
CA LEU A 172 -13.86 10.79 -14.71
C LEU A 172 -12.40 10.63 -14.29
N ASN A 173 -11.78 9.55 -14.73
CA ASN A 173 -10.37 9.23 -14.54
C ASN A 173 -9.60 9.49 -15.84
N MET A 174 -8.58 10.33 -15.76
CA MET A 174 -7.72 10.61 -16.90
C MET A 174 -6.72 9.47 -17.12
N ASP A 175 -6.49 9.09 -18.38
CA ASP A 175 -5.46 8.13 -18.72
C ASP A 175 -4.09 8.74 -18.43
N GLN A 176 -3.35 8.10 -17.55
CA GLN A 176 -1.99 8.53 -17.25
C GLN A 176 -1.06 8.09 -18.37
N THR A 177 -0.27 9.02 -18.89
CA THR A 177 0.75 8.66 -19.88
C THR A 177 1.76 7.71 -19.25
N LYS A 178 2.36 6.83 -20.09
CA LYS A 178 3.43 5.93 -19.60
C LYS A 178 4.57 6.71 -18.96
N GLY A 179 4.83 7.93 -19.44
CA GLY A 179 5.81 8.84 -18.85
C GLY A 179 5.47 9.26 -17.42
N ASP A 180 4.23 9.67 -17.18
CA ASP A 180 3.76 10.07 -15.85
C ASP A 180 3.79 8.90 -14.85
N LEU A 181 3.39 7.71 -15.31
CA LEU A 181 3.49 6.49 -14.50
C LEU A 181 4.94 6.18 -14.13
N MET A 182 5.89 6.31 -15.06
CA MET A 182 7.31 6.09 -14.79
C MET A 182 7.87 7.13 -13.83
N VAL A 183 7.51 8.41 -14.00
CA VAL A 183 7.93 9.48 -13.09
C VAL A 183 7.40 9.25 -11.67
N ARG A 184 6.12 8.92 -11.53
CA ARG A 184 5.52 8.60 -10.21
C ARG A 184 6.15 7.37 -9.58
N ALA A 185 6.40 6.31 -10.36
CA ALA A 185 7.09 5.11 -9.89
C ALA A 185 8.52 5.43 -9.44
N ALA A 186 9.26 6.23 -10.22
CA ALA A 186 10.61 6.66 -9.87
C ALA A 186 10.63 7.52 -8.58
N LEU A 187 9.69 8.47 -8.45
CA LEU A 187 9.55 9.29 -7.25
C LEU A 187 9.21 8.46 -6.01
N ASN A 188 8.28 7.50 -6.13
CA ASN A 188 7.94 6.61 -5.03
C ASN A 188 9.12 5.72 -4.62
N THR A 189 9.88 5.21 -5.60
CA THR A 189 11.10 4.43 -5.35
C THR A 189 12.17 5.29 -4.70
N LEU A 190 12.39 6.51 -5.21
CA LEU A 190 13.34 7.46 -4.64
C LEU A 190 12.97 7.84 -3.20
N LEU A 191 11.69 8.08 -2.93
CA LEU A 191 11.20 8.42 -1.60
C LEU A 191 11.37 7.24 -0.63
N GLY A 192 10.98 6.02 -1.03
CA GLY A 192 11.12 4.82 -0.21
C GLY A 192 12.58 4.44 0.04
N MET A 193 13.42 4.44 -1.00
CA MET A 193 14.85 4.15 -0.86
C MET A 193 15.60 5.28 -0.18
N GLY A 194 15.23 6.53 -0.46
CA GLY A 194 15.82 7.72 0.14
C GLY A 194 15.62 7.78 1.65
N THR A 195 14.45 7.43 2.16
CA THR A 195 14.21 7.40 3.62
C THR A 195 15.11 6.40 4.32
N VAL A 196 15.33 5.22 3.73
CA VAL A 196 16.25 4.21 4.28
C VAL A 196 17.67 4.73 4.31
N PHE A 197 18.15 5.36 3.23
CA PHE A 197 19.49 5.97 3.20
C PHE A 197 19.65 7.08 4.23
N ILE A 198 18.66 7.95 4.39
CA ILE A 198 18.69 9.02 5.40
C ILE A 198 18.81 8.42 6.81
N VAL A 199 18.06 7.38 7.12
CA VAL A 199 18.13 6.70 8.42
C VAL A 199 19.52 6.06 8.62
N LEU A 200 20.07 5.38 7.60
CA LEU A 200 21.43 4.80 7.70
C LEU A 200 22.52 5.86 7.90
N ILE A 201 22.43 7.00 7.19
CA ILE A 201 23.34 8.13 7.37
C ILE A 201 23.22 8.69 8.79
N LEU A 202 22.00 8.84 9.29
CA LEU A 202 21.74 9.35 10.64
C LEU A 202 22.34 8.41 11.70
N ILE A 203 22.14 7.09 11.57
CA ILE A 203 22.72 6.10 12.50
C ILE A 203 24.26 6.14 12.41
N SER A 204 24.83 6.20 11.20
CA SER A 204 26.28 6.32 11.01
C SER A 204 26.85 7.58 11.65
N LEU A 205 26.12 8.68 11.56
CA LEU A 205 26.52 9.96 12.18
C LEU A 205 26.47 9.85 13.71
N ILE A 206 25.45 9.22 14.27
CA ILE A 206 25.36 8.97 15.73
C ILE A 206 26.53 8.11 16.19
N ILE A 207 26.85 7.00 15.51
CA ILE A 207 27.98 6.16 15.85
C ILE A 207 29.30 6.95 15.75
N SER A 208 29.46 7.78 14.72
CA SER A 208 30.63 8.65 14.58
C SER A 208 30.79 9.63 15.73
N VAL A 209 29.68 10.21 16.22
CA VAL A 209 29.68 11.10 17.39
C VAL A 209 30.13 10.34 18.64
N PHE A 210 29.63 9.13 18.87
CA PHE A 210 30.06 8.31 20.00
C PHE A 210 31.52 7.93 19.94
N SER A 211 32.11 7.72 18.75
CA SER A 211 33.55 7.45 18.60
C SER A 211 34.45 8.65 18.91
N LEU A 212 33.90 9.86 18.92
CA LEU A 212 34.61 11.08 19.31
C LEU A 212 34.72 11.29 20.84
N ILE A 213 33.82 10.66 21.61
CA ILE A 213 33.75 10.83 23.08
C ILE A 213 35.03 10.36 23.76
N PRO A 214 35.59 9.14 23.49
CA PRO A 214 36.85 8.70 24.12
C PRO A 214 38.01 9.63 23.74
N LYS A 215 38.08 10.10 22.50
CA LYS A 215 39.13 11.04 22.07
C LYS A 215 39.06 12.39 22.77
N LEU A 216 37.84 12.84 23.11
CA LEU A 216 37.64 14.07 23.87
C LEU A 216 37.99 13.88 25.35
N GLN A 217 37.66 12.70 25.92
CA GLN A 217 38.00 12.34 27.31
C GLN A 217 39.53 12.22 27.48
N GLU A 218 40.27 11.65 26.55
CA GLU A 218 41.73 11.59 26.59
C GLU A 218 42.38 12.99 26.52
N LYS A 219 41.80 13.91 25.75
CA LYS A 219 42.28 15.29 25.69
C LYS A 219 41.98 16.10 26.96
N LEU A 220 40.86 15.81 27.62
CA LEU A 220 40.52 16.44 28.90
C LEU A 220 41.31 15.85 30.07
N ALA A 221 41.52 14.53 30.10
CA ALA A 221 42.32 13.86 31.11
C ALA A 221 43.82 14.26 31.06
N LYS A 222 44.32 14.64 29.87
CA LYS A 222 45.70 15.13 29.72
C LYS A 222 45.95 16.51 30.27
N LYS A 223 44.92 17.21 30.79
CA LYS A 223 45.04 18.57 31.33
C LYS A 223 45.13 18.63 32.85
N GLU A 224 44.99 17.51 33.55
CA GLU A 224 45.28 17.40 34.95
C GLU A 224 46.70 16.82 35.13
N ALA A 225 47.61 17.64 35.54
CA ALA A 225 49.04 17.39 35.72
C ALA A 225 49.30 16.69 37.07
N PRO A 226 50.51 16.24 37.36
CA PRO A 226 50.82 14.95 37.93
C PRO A 226 51.02 15.00 39.45
N VAL A 227 50.63 14.00 40.17
CA VAL A 227 51.14 13.76 41.53
C VAL A 227 51.85 12.39 41.54
N ALA A 228 53.06 12.55 41.95
CA ALA A 228 54.20 11.66 42.22
C ALA A 228 53.94 10.14 42.41
N ALA A 229 54.89 9.42 41.88
CA ALA A 229 55.17 8.02 42.11
C ALA A 229 55.61 7.72 43.54
N PRO A 230 55.54 6.47 43.96
CA PRO A 230 56.75 5.76 44.38
C PRO A 230 57.02 4.43 43.65
N ALA A 231 58.32 4.18 43.54
CA ALA A 231 59.04 3.19 42.77
C ALA A 231 59.01 1.75 43.36
N PRO A 232 59.76 0.80 42.88
CA PRO A 232 59.29 -0.39 42.22
C PRO A 232 59.60 -1.66 42.99
N VAL A 233 58.89 -2.74 42.73
CA VAL A 233 59.42 -4.11 43.07
C VAL A 233 59.27 -5.06 41.86
N ALA A 234 60.31 -5.82 41.73
CA ALA A 234 60.84 -6.58 40.64
C ALA A 234 59.96 -7.58 39.91
N ALA A 235 60.39 -7.84 38.71
CA ALA A 235 59.94 -8.76 37.68
C ALA A 235 59.88 -10.24 38.07
N VAL A 236 58.99 -11.00 37.41
CA VAL A 236 59.28 -12.31 36.79
C VAL A 236 58.33 -12.51 35.60
N PRO A 237 58.80 -13.08 34.49
CA PRO A 237 58.08 -13.11 33.22
C PRO A 237 57.25 -14.37 33.02
N ALA A 238 56.17 -14.29 32.32
CA ALA A 238 55.77 -15.34 31.36
C ALA A 238 54.40 -15.07 30.71
N ALA A 239 54.42 -15.25 29.40
CA ALA A 239 53.36 -15.73 28.53
C ALA A 239 52.18 -14.80 28.23
N ALA A 240 52.18 -14.36 26.98
CA ALA A 240 51.08 -13.78 26.25
C ALA A 240 49.89 -14.75 26.23
N GLU A 241 48.77 -14.28 26.73
CA GLU A 241 47.43 -14.75 26.31
C GLU A 241 46.54 -13.53 26.17
N ALA A 242 45.90 -13.47 25.01
CA ALA A 242 45.00 -12.41 24.64
C ALA A 242 43.86 -12.26 25.67
N GLU A 243 43.80 -11.12 26.33
CA GLU A 243 42.61 -10.72 27.12
C GLU A 243 41.50 -10.40 26.15
N GLU A 244 40.60 -11.37 25.94
CA GLU A 244 39.23 -11.05 25.52
C GLU A 244 38.58 -10.23 26.64
N GLU A 245 38.12 -9.03 26.32
CA GLU A 245 37.32 -8.18 27.17
C GLU A 245 36.19 -9.03 27.80
N LEU A 246 36.24 -9.17 29.13
CA LEU A 246 35.18 -9.75 29.93
C LEU A 246 33.91 -8.90 29.72
N ALA A 247 33.03 -9.34 28.86
CA ALA A 247 31.66 -8.88 28.84
C ALA A 247 31.08 -9.06 30.26
N ASP A 248 30.45 -8.04 30.77
CA ASP A 248 29.87 -8.00 32.11
C ASP A 248 28.99 -9.25 32.35
N ASP A 249 29.47 -10.18 33.17
CA ASP A 249 28.81 -11.45 33.46
C ASP A 249 27.41 -11.26 34.11
N SER A 250 27.08 -10.06 34.52
CA SER A 250 25.78 -9.73 35.13
C SER A 250 24.61 -9.80 34.13
N GLU A 251 24.80 -9.41 32.88
CA GLU A 251 23.77 -9.54 31.84
C GLU A 251 23.54 -11.01 31.48
N LEU A 252 24.60 -11.80 31.39
CA LEU A 252 24.51 -13.23 31.10
C LEU A 252 23.80 -13.98 32.22
N VAL A 253 24.08 -13.64 33.47
CA VAL A 253 23.39 -14.18 34.64
C VAL A 253 21.91 -13.86 34.63
N ALA A 254 21.53 -12.63 34.29
CA ALA A 254 20.14 -12.20 34.24
C ALA A 254 19.35 -12.94 33.14
N VAL A 255 19.95 -13.11 31.94
CA VAL A 255 19.33 -13.86 30.83
C VAL A 255 19.14 -15.32 31.16
N ILE A 256 20.12 -15.98 31.78
CA ILE A 256 20.02 -17.38 32.16
C ILE A 256 18.96 -17.56 33.25
N ALA A 257 18.90 -16.69 34.28
CA ALA A 257 17.91 -16.74 35.33
C ALA A 257 16.48 -16.55 34.75
N ALA A 258 16.29 -15.62 33.84
CA ALA A 258 15.02 -15.40 33.16
C ALA A 258 14.59 -16.62 32.31
N ALA A 259 15.51 -17.25 31.60
CA ALA A 259 15.22 -18.43 30.78
C ALA A 259 14.80 -19.64 31.67
N ILE A 260 15.45 -19.86 32.79
CA ILE A 260 15.09 -20.94 33.72
C ILE A 260 13.73 -20.66 34.36
N ALA A 261 13.47 -19.42 34.78
CA ALA A 261 12.20 -19.02 35.37
C ALA A 261 11.02 -19.22 34.40
N ALA A 262 11.24 -18.89 33.10
CA ALA A 262 10.25 -19.11 32.04
C ALA A 262 10.00 -20.60 31.77
N TYR A 263 11.03 -21.44 31.85
CA TYR A 263 10.90 -22.89 31.67
C TYR A 263 10.18 -23.57 32.82
N GLU A 264 10.44 -23.15 34.07
CA GLU A 264 9.85 -23.75 35.27
C GLU A 264 8.54 -23.07 35.70
N GLY A 265 8.12 -21.98 35.04
CA GLY A 265 6.88 -21.25 35.34
C GLY A 265 6.91 -20.52 36.70
N THR A 266 8.11 -20.16 37.19
CA THR A 266 8.31 -19.48 38.49
C THR A 266 8.90 -18.07 38.27
N SER A 267 8.94 -17.25 39.34
CA SER A 267 9.53 -15.91 39.23
C SER A 267 11.06 -15.96 39.25
N ALA A 268 11.71 -15.07 38.52
CA ALA A 268 13.18 -14.98 38.42
C ALA A 268 13.87 -14.64 39.76
N GLU A 269 13.16 -14.13 40.74
CA GLU A 269 13.68 -13.79 42.08
C GLU A 269 14.02 -15.00 42.96
N GLY A 270 13.52 -16.19 42.56
CA GLY A 270 13.77 -17.45 43.29
C GLY A 270 15.13 -18.11 43.00
N PHE A 271 15.87 -17.62 42.02
CA PHE A 271 17.11 -18.27 41.55
C PHE A 271 18.35 -17.44 41.87
N ARG A 272 19.38 -18.12 42.39
CA ARG A 272 20.71 -17.54 42.61
C ARG A 272 21.76 -18.31 41.80
N VAL A 273 22.22 -17.73 40.73
CA VAL A 273 23.33 -18.31 39.93
C VAL A 273 24.61 -18.20 40.74
N ARG A 274 25.25 -19.33 41.07
CA ARG A 274 26.50 -19.38 41.87
C ARG A 274 27.77 -19.37 41.02
N SER A 275 27.72 -19.97 39.83
CA SER A 275 28.86 -19.97 38.92
C SER A 275 28.40 -20.38 37.51
N ILE A 276 29.03 -19.81 36.50
CA ILE A 276 28.87 -20.20 35.08
C ILE A 276 30.19 -20.80 34.63
N ARG A 277 30.16 -22.04 34.13
CA ARG A 277 31.34 -22.70 33.51
C ARG A 277 31.04 -22.94 32.03
N ARG A 278 31.85 -22.42 31.15
CA ARG A 278 31.79 -22.78 29.72
C ARG A 278 32.33 -24.24 29.56
N SER A 279 31.47 -25.09 28.97
CA SER A 279 31.90 -26.44 28.57
C SER A 279 32.60 -26.37 27.23
N ASN A 280 33.84 -26.84 27.18
CA ASN A 280 34.66 -26.83 25.96
C ASN A 280 34.36 -28.02 25.01
N THR A 281 33.25 -28.75 25.23
CA THR A 281 32.85 -29.86 24.35
C THR A 281 31.81 -29.39 23.30
N GLY A 282 32.33 -29.06 22.13
CA GLY A 282 31.55 -28.64 20.95
C GLY A 282 30.82 -29.78 20.25
N THR A 283 29.81 -30.41 20.87
CA THR A 283 28.86 -31.28 20.15
C THR A 283 27.47 -31.14 20.70
N TRP A 284 26.68 -30.28 20.07
CA TRP A 284 25.23 -30.25 20.28
C TRP A 284 24.64 -31.44 19.52
N LYS A 285 24.18 -32.46 20.23
CA LYS A 285 23.31 -33.50 19.66
C LYS A 285 21.88 -32.91 19.58
N ARG A 286 21.36 -32.80 18.36
CA ARG A 286 19.95 -32.53 18.16
C ARG A 286 19.14 -33.74 18.64
N ALA A 287 18.22 -33.53 19.56
CA ALA A 287 17.15 -34.46 19.89
C ALA A 287 16.04 -34.36 18.85
#